data_77d1e042fe4dda730cfda8d2737ef909
#
_entry.id   77d1e042fe4dda730cfda8d2737ef909
#
_cell.length_a   1.000
_cell.length_b   1.000
_cell.length_c   1.000
_cell.angle_alpha   90.00
_cell.angle_beta   90.00
_cell.angle_gamma   90.00
#
_symmetry.space_group_name_H-M   'P 1'
#
loop_
_entity.id
_entity.type
_entity.pdbx_description
1 polymer ?
#
loop_
_entity_poly.entity_id
_entity_poly.type
_entity_poly.pdbx_seq_one_letter_code
_entity_poly.pdbx_strand_id
1 'polypeptide(L)'
;MNRNNKTIISIVTVVIAVVICFFGYNFYQKRQAEVVSAEKLTSIHETIKKFNDGNDRNKRLNLLKDTLDEQSKYNLNSYKDSKVQDEYKNTITTMRTYFQNDYDNTLKTNTLSEINTVSDEKVITDNKTKLDELTKTIEKEKDYTFETDQKAQEKKSEIEKLIKKYEERIGELKAKSNDNKAKKENSSKNSDEKSGKANTTHYENEYFSVDVPKKWDKIWSLSMDVDSSNLGTPSQPAIIYSFKHDPEGNVPFGGAQTIYVFPDGVPNKANSSPILKKLNSKVYLGAGAASGFFSTDGRPDRATIKTK
;
A
#
# COMPACT_ATOMS: atom_id res chain seq x y z
N MET A 1 -24.62 2.50 86.82
CA MET A 1 -24.29 3.00 85.50
C MET A 1 -25.41 3.88 85.02
N ASN A 2 -25.11 5.19 84.84
CA ASN A 2 -26.13 6.22 84.61
C ASN A 2 -26.82 6.00 83.26
N ARG A 3 -28.13 6.18 83.19
CA ARG A 3 -28.95 5.94 81.97
C ARG A 3 -28.45 6.70 80.76
N ASN A 4 -27.93 7.88 80.97
CA ASN A 4 -27.27 8.70 79.89
C ASN A 4 -26.01 8.10 79.30
N ASN A 5 -25.19 7.37 80.09
CA ASN A 5 -24.00 6.73 79.61
C ASN A 5 -24.30 5.54 78.68
N LYS A 6 -25.40 4.81 78.93
CA LYS A 6 -25.83 3.71 78.06
C LYS A 6 -26.28 4.23 76.69
N THR A 7 -27.01 5.37 76.70
CA THR A 7 -27.45 5.99 75.42
C THR A 7 -26.26 6.52 74.60
N ILE A 8 -25.28 7.17 75.25
CA ILE A 8 -24.10 7.68 74.59
C ILE A 8 -23.27 6.53 73.99
N ILE A 9 -23.02 5.45 74.71
CA ILE A 9 -22.30 4.26 74.19
C ILE A 9 -23.07 3.65 73.05
N SER A 10 -24.38 3.55 73.07
CA SER A 10 -25.15 3.01 71.93
C SER A 10 -25.05 3.85 70.71
N ILE A 11 -25.09 5.19 70.81
CA ILE A 11 -24.94 6.12 69.70
C ILE A 11 -23.51 5.99 69.05
N VAL A 12 -22.47 5.96 69.89
CA VAL A 12 -21.07 5.80 69.47
C VAL A 12 -20.89 4.49 68.73
N THR A 13 -21.46 3.39 69.24
CA THR A 13 -21.38 2.06 68.57
C THR A 13 -22.01 2.07 67.16
N VAL A 14 -23.22 2.70 67.06
CA VAL A 14 -23.91 2.84 65.77
C VAL A 14 -23.07 3.66 64.76
N VAL A 15 -22.48 4.77 65.19
CA VAL A 15 -21.65 5.63 64.37
C VAL A 15 -20.41 4.85 63.89
N ILE A 16 -19.76 4.12 64.78
CA ILE A 16 -18.58 3.28 64.38
C ILE A 16 -19.01 2.20 63.38
N ALA A 17 -20.13 1.54 63.57
CA ALA A 17 -20.65 0.56 62.63
C ALA A 17 -20.94 1.15 61.25
N VAL A 18 -21.57 2.34 61.19
CA VAL A 18 -21.80 3.06 59.91
C VAL A 18 -20.50 3.44 59.24
N VAL A 19 -19.51 3.91 60.00
CA VAL A 19 -18.19 4.27 59.47
C VAL A 19 -17.47 3.02 58.91
N ILE A 20 -17.48 1.89 59.61
CA ILE A 20 -16.90 0.64 59.14
C ILE A 20 -17.61 0.13 57.88
N CYS A 21 -18.94 0.19 57.82
CA CYS A 21 -19.70 -0.18 56.63
C CYS A 21 -19.35 0.72 55.44
N PHE A 22 -19.25 2.03 55.69
CA PHE A 22 -18.88 3.00 54.64
C PHE A 22 -17.48 2.76 54.11
N PHE A 23 -16.48 2.58 54.97
CA PHE A 23 -15.09 2.25 54.54
C PHE A 23 -15.01 0.88 53.89
N GLY A 24 -15.70 -0.12 54.44
CA GLY A 24 -15.76 -1.47 53.86
C GLY A 24 -16.40 -1.46 52.47
N TYR A 25 -17.48 -0.71 52.28
CA TYR A 25 -18.13 -0.55 50.98
C TYR A 25 -17.24 0.17 49.96
N ASN A 26 -16.59 1.27 50.37
CA ASN A 26 -15.67 1.99 49.50
C ASN A 26 -14.46 1.14 49.12
N PHE A 27 -13.90 0.36 50.06
CA PHE A 27 -12.81 -0.54 49.81
C PHE A 27 -13.21 -1.66 48.87
N TYR A 28 -14.40 -2.24 49.03
CA TYR A 28 -14.94 -3.24 48.13
C TYR A 28 -15.15 -2.68 46.72
N GLN A 29 -15.76 -1.51 46.59
CA GLN A 29 -15.93 -0.82 45.30
C GLN A 29 -14.60 -0.55 44.61
N LYS A 30 -13.59 -0.09 45.35
CA LYS A 30 -12.26 0.15 44.79
C LYS A 30 -11.61 -1.13 44.26
N ARG A 31 -11.68 -2.24 45.00
CA ARG A 31 -11.18 -3.53 44.54
C ARG A 31 -11.91 -4.05 43.30
N GLN A 32 -13.21 -3.93 43.27
CA GLN A 32 -14.01 -4.29 42.09
C GLN A 32 -13.57 -3.47 40.86
N ALA A 33 -13.40 -2.17 41.04
CA ALA A 33 -12.92 -1.29 39.97
C ALA A 33 -11.51 -1.67 39.46
N GLU A 34 -10.59 -2.02 40.37
CA GLU A 34 -9.23 -2.49 39.99
C GLU A 34 -9.26 -3.80 39.19
N VAL A 35 -10.13 -4.76 39.58
CA VAL A 35 -10.29 -6.02 38.82
C VAL A 35 -10.86 -5.76 37.42
N VAL A 36 -11.90 -4.96 37.31
CA VAL A 36 -12.51 -4.60 36.03
C VAL A 36 -11.50 -3.88 35.12
N SER A 37 -10.68 -2.98 35.69
CA SER A 37 -9.62 -2.31 34.94
C SER A 37 -8.57 -3.28 34.45
N ALA A 38 -8.15 -4.23 35.27
CA ALA A 38 -7.14 -5.25 34.88
C ALA A 38 -7.66 -6.17 33.77
N GLU A 39 -8.91 -6.62 33.85
CA GLU A 39 -9.57 -7.41 32.81
C GLU A 39 -9.65 -6.63 31.49
N LYS A 40 -9.98 -5.34 31.57
CA LYS A 40 -10.10 -4.50 30.39
C LYS A 40 -8.75 -4.26 29.72
N LEU A 41 -7.69 -4.01 30.49
CA LEU A 41 -6.31 -3.91 29.96
C LEU A 41 -5.90 -5.20 29.26
N THR A 42 -6.20 -6.37 29.87
CA THR A 42 -5.91 -7.67 29.24
C THR A 42 -6.64 -7.81 27.89
N SER A 43 -7.91 -7.46 27.84
CA SER A 43 -8.71 -7.49 26.59
C SER A 43 -8.13 -6.60 25.51
N ILE A 44 -7.68 -5.38 25.85
CA ILE A 44 -7.05 -4.43 24.90
C ILE A 44 -5.74 -5.02 24.37
N HIS A 45 -4.90 -5.61 25.24
CA HIS A 45 -3.65 -6.25 24.86
C HIS A 45 -3.87 -7.44 23.92
N GLU A 46 -4.89 -8.25 24.16
CA GLU A 46 -5.26 -9.34 23.27
C GLU A 46 -5.74 -8.83 21.91
N THR A 47 -6.47 -7.73 21.90
CA THR A 47 -6.97 -7.11 20.66
C THR A 47 -5.84 -6.58 19.80
N ILE A 48 -4.88 -5.84 20.39
CA ILE A 48 -3.71 -5.36 19.62
C ILE A 48 -2.83 -6.51 19.14
N LYS A 49 -2.72 -7.58 19.92
CA LYS A 49 -2.01 -8.79 19.49
C LYS A 49 -2.70 -9.42 18.27
N LYS A 50 -4.02 -9.62 18.30
CA LYS A 50 -4.80 -10.14 17.17
C LYS A 50 -4.66 -9.26 15.93
N PHE A 51 -4.62 -7.93 16.13
CA PHE A 51 -4.40 -6.97 15.06
C PHE A 51 -3.02 -7.15 14.40
N ASN A 52 -1.96 -7.29 15.20
CA ASN A 52 -0.59 -7.43 14.70
C ASN A 52 -0.36 -8.79 14.02
N ASP A 53 -0.90 -9.87 14.59
CA ASP A 53 -0.75 -11.24 14.08
C ASP A 53 -1.63 -11.50 12.83
N GLY A 54 -2.66 -10.70 12.60
CA GLY A 54 -3.57 -10.85 11.46
C GLY A 54 -2.91 -10.49 10.13
N ASN A 55 -3.23 -11.22 9.06
CA ASN A 55 -2.75 -10.91 7.69
C ASN A 55 -3.83 -10.27 6.81
N ASP A 56 -5.07 -10.22 7.29
CA ASP A 56 -6.23 -9.71 6.56
C ASP A 56 -6.50 -8.25 6.94
N ARG A 57 -6.35 -7.34 5.96
CA ARG A 57 -6.56 -5.91 6.14
C ARG A 57 -7.99 -5.56 6.60
N ASN A 58 -9.00 -6.27 6.07
CA ASN A 58 -10.40 -6.01 6.44
C ASN A 58 -10.69 -6.45 7.88
N LYS A 59 -10.11 -7.57 8.32
CA LYS A 59 -10.19 -7.99 9.73
C LYS A 59 -9.52 -6.98 10.66
N ARG A 60 -8.36 -6.44 10.27
CA ARG A 60 -7.70 -5.35 11.01
C ARG A 60 -8.57 -4.11 11.09
N LEU A 61 -9.24 -3.71 9.99
CA LEU A 61 -10.14 -2.56 10.01
C LEU A 61 -11.33 -2.78 10.95
N ASN A 62 -11.90 -3.99 10.98
CA ASN A 62 -12.98 -4.32 11.91
C ASN A 62 -12.49 -4.27 13.37
N LEU A 63 -11.30 -4.80 13.67
CA LEU A 63 -10.72 -4.68 15.01
C LEU A 63 -10.53 -3.22 15.44
N LEU A 64 -10.10 -2.34 14.54
CA LEU A 64 -10.02 -0.91 14.84
C LEU A 64 -11.38 -0.30 15.14
N LYS A 65 -12.42 -0.61 14.34
CA LYS A 65 -13.79 -0.13 14.55
C LYS A 65 -14.33 -0.60 15.90
N ASP A 66 -14.17 -1.89 16.18
CA ASP A 66 -14.62 -2.48 17.46
C ASP A 66 -13.91 -1.83 18.66
N THR A 67 -12.58 -1.56 18.53
CA THR A 67 -11.80 -0.90 19.57
C THR A 67 -12.26 0.54 19.83
N LEU A 68 -12.59 1.29 18.78
CA LEU A 68 -13.14 2.65 18.88
C LEU A 68 -14.51 2.65 19.57
N ASP A 69 -15.38 1.71 19.21
CA ASP A 69 -16.70 1.56 19.83
C ASP A 69 -16.58 1.16 21.31
N GLU A 70 -15.70 0.22 21.64
CA GLU A 70 -15.40 -0.15 23.01
C GLU A 70 -14.82 1.00 23.84
N GLN A 71 -13.89 1.79 23.28
CA GLN A 71 -13.38 2.99 23.94
C GLN A 71 -14.51 4.00 24.22
N SER A 72 -15.37 4.21 23.22
CA SER A 72 -16.52 5.11 23.37
C SER A 72 -17.44 4.66 24.50
N LYS A 73 -17.81 3.38 24.54
CA LYS A 73 -18.62 2.78 25.61
C LYS A 73 -17.92 2.88 26.97
N TYR A 74 -16.61 2.63 27.02
CA TYR A 74 -15.85 2.77 28.27
C TYR A 74 -15.85 4.20 28.78
N ASN A 75 -15.76 5.19 27.90
CA ASN A 75 -15.78 6.60 28.24
C ASN A 75 -17.18 7.11 28.76
N LEU A 76 -18.22 6.34 28.53
CA LEU A 76 -19.57 6.64 29.10
C LEU A 76 -19.76 6.10 30.52
N ASN A 77 -18.88 5.21 31.00
CA ASN A 77 -19.01 4.65 32.35
C ASN A 77 -18.75 5.70 33.42
N SER A 78 -19.40 5.52 34.57
CA SER A 78 -19.24 6.41 35.73
C SER A 78 -17.85 6.34 36.34
N TYR A 79 -17.23 5.16 36.31
CA TYR A 79 -15.85 4.92 36.72
C TYR A 79 -14.95 4.78 35.52
N LYS A 80 -13.88 5.55 35.49
CA LYS A 80 -12.88 5.55 34.40
C LYS A 80 -11.49 5.47 35.01
N ASP A 81 -10.78 4.41 34.65
CA ASP A 81 -9.34 4.28 34.97
C ASP A 81 -8.52 4.96 33.89
N SER A 82 -7.66 5.89 34.27
CA SER A 82 -6.80 6.61 33.31
C SER A 82 -5.87 5.66 32.54
N LYS A 83 -5.38 4.59 33.17
CA LYS A 83 -4.53 3.59 32.52
C LYS A 83 -5.25 2.89 31.37
N VAL A 84 -6.52 2.53 31.58
CA VAL A 84 -7.36 1.93 30.54
C VAL A 84 -7.63 2.91 29.40
N GLN A 85 -7.88 4.19 29.72
CA GLN A 85 -8.08 5.22 28.72
C GLN A 85 -6.82 5.46 27.88
N ASP A 86 -5.65 5.52 28.52
CA ASP A 86 -4.37 5.68 27.87
C ASP A 86 -4.04 4.48 26.97
N GLU A 87 -4.34 3.25 27.44
CA GLU A 87 -4.12 2.03 26.67
C GLU A 87 -5.00 1.95 25.42
N TYR A 88 -6.29 2.32 25.54
CA TYR A 88 -7.15 2.47 24.36
C TYR A 88 -6.58 3.47 23.37
N LYS A 89 -6.18 4.65 23.86
CA LYS A 89 -5.59 5.70 23.00
C LYS A 89 -4.34 5.21 22.26
N ASN A 90 -3.43 4.54 22.97
CA ASN A 90 -2.18 4.01 22.40
C ASN A 90 -2.48 2.92 21.36
N THR A 91 -3.37 2.00 21.68
CA THR A 91 -3.79 0.91 20.80
C THR A 91 -4.43 1.45 19.52
N ILE A 92 -5.38 2.38 19.63
CA ILE A 92 -6.04 3.00 18.48
C ILE A 92 -5.02 3.78 17.63
N THR A 93 -4.10 4.51 18.27
CA THR A 93 -3.02 5.21 17.54
C THR A 93 -2.16 4.25 16.74
N THR A 94 -1.76 3.12 17.33
CA THR A 94 -0.99 2.09 16.67
C THR A 94 -1.74 1.49 15.47
N MET A 95 -3.02 1.16 15.65
CA MET A 95 -3.87 0.62 14.59
C MET A 95 -4.06 1.63 13.45
N ARG A 96 -4.30 2.91 13.76
CA ARG A 96 -4.41 3.99 12.77
C ARG A 96 -3.13 4.17 11.97
N THR A 97 -2.00 4.15 12.65
CA THR A 97 -0.68 4.26 12.00
C THR A 97 -0.45 3.17 10.97
N TYR A 98 -0.91 1.94 11.23
CA TYR A 98 -0.86 0.86 10.24
C TYR A 98 -1.59 1.24 8.93
N PHE A 99 -2.82 1.76 9.01
CA PHE A 99 -3.60 2.14 7.84
C PHE A 99 -3.01 3.36 7.13
N GLN A 100 -2.52 4.34 7.87
CA GLN A 100 -1.87 5.51 7.29
C GLN A 100 -0.60 5.12 6.52
N ASN A 101 0.21 4.21 7.07
CA ASN A 101 1.38 3.66 6.36
C ASN A 101 0.97 2.86 5.11
N ASP A 102 -0.13 2.13 5.14
CA ASP A 102 -0.68 1.40 3.99
C ASP A 102 -1.09 2.36 2.87
N TYR A 103 -1.76 3.48 3.21
CA TYR A 103 -2.08 4.54 2.25
C TYR A 103 -0.83 5.21 1.70
N ASP A 104 0.16 5.52 2.55
CA ASP A 104 1.41 6.15 2.14
C ASP A 104 2.22 5.25 1.20
N ASN A 105 2.29 3.97 1.49
CA ASN A 105 2.94 2.97 0.64
C ASN A 105 2.23 2.86 -0.71
N THR A 106 0.89 2.84 -0.71
CA THR A 106 0.10 2.81 -1.95
C THR A 106 0.32 4.08 -2.77
N LEU A 107 0.32 5.25 -2.15
CA LEU A 107 0.61 6.51 -2.80
C LEU A 107 2.02 6.51 -3.39
N LYS A 108 3.03 6.15 -2.60
CA LYS A 108 4.43 6.10 -3.01
C LYS A 108 4.64 5.15 -4.20
N THR A 109 4.07 3.94 -4.13
CA THR A 109 4.21 2.93 -5.18
C THR A 109 3.58 3.37 -6.51
N ASN A 110 2.52 4.19 -6.46
CA ASN A 110 1.83 4.70 -7.64
C ASN A 110 2.22 6.14 -7.99
N THR A 111 3.27 6.69 -7.36
CA THR A 111 3.86 7.98 -7.73
C THR A 111 4.95 7.75 -8.77
N LEU A 112 4.72 8.25 -9.98
CA LEU A 112 5.72 8.23 -11.05
C LEU A 112 6.69 9.39 -10.84
N SER A 113 7.97 9.07 -10.63
CA SER A 113 9.04 10.07 -10.66
C SER A 113 9.13 10.62 -12.09
N GLU A 114 9.28 11.93 -12.23
CA GLU A 114 9.44 12.58 -13.55
C GLU A 114 8.30 12.27 -14.54
N ILE A 115 7.06 12.44 -14.12
CA ILE A 115 5.86 12.19 -14.95
C ILE A 115 5.95 12.78 -16.36
N ASN A 116 6.64 13.91 -16.53
CA ASN A 116 6.80 14.59 -17.81
C ASN A 116 7.64 13.79 -18.82
N THR A 117 8.48 12.85 -18.37
CA THR A 117 9.30 11.98 -19.22
C THR A 117 8.59 10.68 -19.59
N VAL A 118 7.53 10.32 -18.84
CA VAL A 118 6.76 9.11 -19.12
C VAL A 118 5.98 9.30 -20.43
N SER A 119 6.25 8.44 -21.41
CA SER A 119 5.60 8.46 -22.74
C SER A 119 4.50 7.41 -22.90
N ASP A 120 4.40 6.45 -21.98
CA ASP A 120 3.39 5.40 -22.01
C ASP A 120 2.12 5.88 -21.27
N GLU A 121 1.08 6.24 -22.04
CA GLU A 121 -0.22 6.65 -21.52
C GLU A 121 -0.85 5.59 -20.63
N LYS A 122 -0.64 4.30 -20.96
CA LYS A 122 -1.22 3.20 -20.18
C LYS A 122 -0.64 3.12 -18.77
N VAL A 123 0.67 3.27 -18.63
CA VAL A 123 1.35 3.30 -17.32
C VAL A 123 0.79 4.42 -16.46
N ILE A 124 0.60 5.63 -17.02
CA ILE A 124 0.06 6.77 -16.29
C ILE A 124 -1.40 6.48 -15.88
N THR A 125 -2.20 5.93 -16.79
CA THR A 125 -3.61 5.62 -16.55
C THR A 125 -3.78 4.53 -15.50
N ASP A 126 -2.97 3.48 -15.51
CA ASP A 126 -3.01 2.40 -14.53
C ASP A 126 -2.66 2.91 -13.12
N ASN A 127 -1.60 3.75 -13.00
CA ASN A 127 -1.24 4.36 -11.71
C ASN A 127 -2.31 5.35 -11.24
N LYS A 128 -2.88 6.18 -12.15
CA LYS A 128 -4.00 7.07 -11.84
C LYS A 128 -5.18 6.28 -11.27
N THR A 129 -5.56 5.18 -11.91
CA THR A 129 -6.68 4.33 -11.45
C THR A 129 -6.46 3.83 -10.03
N LYS A 130 -5.24 3.41 -9.68
CA LYS A 130 -4.91 2.98 -8.31
C LYS A 130 -4.97 4.13 -7.30
N LEU A 131 -4.61 5.34 -7.70
CA LEU A 131 -4.75 6.54 -6.87
C LEU A 131 -6.23 6.94 -6.68
N ASP A 132 -7.06 6.80 -7.71
CA ASP A 132 -8.52 7.01 -7.62
C ASP A 132 -9.15 5.99 -6.64
N GLU A 133 -8.72 4.73 -6.69
CA GLU A 133 -9.14 3.66 -5.77
C GLU A 133 -8.69 3.95 -4.33
N LEU A 134 -7.46 4.43 -4.15
CA LEU A 134 -6.94 4.84 -2.85
C LEU A 134 -7.77 5.99 -2.26
N THR A 135 -8.11 7.00 -3.05
CA THR A 135 -8.97 8.12 -2.63
C THR A 135 -10.34 7.63 -2.16
N LYS A 136 -10.95 6.69 -2.90
CA LYS A 136 -12.23 6.06 -2.51
C LYS A 136 -12.11 5.24 -1.23
N THR A 137 -11.00 4.53 -1.05
CA THR A 137 -10.72 3.74 0.15
C THR A 137 -10.59 4.65 1.37
N ILE A 138 -9.81 5.72 1.27
CA ILE A 138 -9.67 6.71 2.34
C ILE A 138 -11.03 7.33 2.70
N GLU A 139 -11.86 7.69 1.71
CA GLU A 139 -13.20 8.25 1.97
C GLU A 139 -14.11 7.29 2.76
N LYS A 140 -14.04 6.00 2.48
CA LYS A 140 -14.83 4.98 3.20
C LYS A 140 -14.32 4.69 4.61
N GLU A 141 -13.04 4.91 4.86
CA GLU A 141 -12.38 4.48 6.10
C GLU A 141 -11.97 5.65 6.98
N LYS A 142 -12.06 6.90 6.52
CA LYS A 142 -11.54 8.12 7.17
C LYS A 142 -11.97 8.26 8.63
N ASP A 143 -13.24 7.97 8.95
CA ASP A 143 -13.81 8.14 10.28
C ASP A 143 -13.13 7.23 11.33
N TYR A 144 -12.50 6.17 10.89
CA TYR A 144 -11.80 5.20 11.74
C TYR A 144 -10.29 5.37 11.70
N THR A 145 -9.72 5.53 10.50
CA THR A 145 -8.28 5.47 10.25
C THR A 145 -7.56 6.80 10.44
N PHE A 146 -8.30 7.91 10.49
CA PHE A 146 -7.75 9.22 10.80
C PHE A 146 -8.26 9.71 12.15
N GLU A 147 -7.47 10.57 12.77
CA GLU A 147 -7.82 11.18 14.05
C GLU A 147 -8.83 12.33 13.89
N THR A 148 -8.73 13.01 12.76
CA THR A 148 -9.60 14.13 12.38
C THR A 148 -9.91 14.09 10.90
N ASP A 149 -11.08 14.63 10.52
CA ASP A 149 -11.46 14.83 9.12
C ASP A 149 -10.45 15.69 8.34
N GLN A 150 -9.83 16.65 9.01
CA GLN A 150 -8.81 17.51 8.41
C GLN A 150 -7.62 16.69 7.91
N LYS A 151 -7.08 15.75 8.73
CA LYS A 151 -5.96 14.88 8.30
C LYS A 151 -6.32 13.99 7.12
N ALA A 152 -7.55 13.48 7.09
CA ALA A 152 -8.05 12.70 5.97
C ALA A 152 -8.15 13.55 4.68
N GLN A 153 -8.64 14.79 4.81
CA GLN A 153 -8.76 15.72 3.69
C GLN A 153 -7.39 16.17 3.16
N GLU A 154 -6.42 16.39 4.04
CA GLU A 154 -5.03 16.70 3.65
C GLU A 154 -4.44 15.57 2.82
N LYS A 155 -4.60 14.31 3.25
CA LYS A 155 -4.12 13.14 2.51
C LYS A 155 -4.82 13.00 1.15
N LYS A 156 -6.13 13.19 1.09
CA LYS A 156 -6.88 13.17 -0.18
C LYS A 156 -6.41 14.27 -1.13
N SER A 157 -6.22 15.49 -0.63
CA SER A 157 -5.73 16.61 -1.43
C SER A 157 -4.34 16.37 -2.01
N GLU A 158 -3.45 15.67 -1.25
CA GLU A 158 -2.15 15.24 -1.76
C GLU A 158 -2.28 14.31 -2.96
N ILE A 159 -3.15 13.30 -2.85
CA ILE A 159 -3.43 12.33 -3.92
C ILE A 159 -4.07 13.00 -5.13
N GLU A 160 -5.06 13.86 -4.92
CA GLU A 160 -5.77 14.60 -5.99
C GLU A 160 -4.84 15.49 -6.81
N LYS A 161 -3.85 16.13 -6.14
CA LYS A 161 -2.82 16.91 -6.85
C LYS A 161 -1.97 16.03 -7.79
N LEU A 162 -1.68 14.81 -7.38
CA LEU A 162 -0.95 13.86 -8.21
C LEU A 162 -1.81 13.33 -9.36
N ILE A 163 -3.06 12.99 -9.08
CA ILE A 163 -4.05 12.59 -10.11
C ILE A 163 -4.16 13.67 -11.19
N LYS A 164 -4.27 14.93 -10.80
CA LYS A 164 -4.35 16.05 -11.73
C LYS A 164 -3.13 16.15 -12.65
N LYS A 165 -1.92 15.97 -12.10
CA LYS A 165 -0.69 15.92 -12.92
C LYS A 165 -0.72 14.77 -13.94
N TYR A 166 -1.28 13.61 -13.55
CA TYR A 166 -1.43 12.47 -14.45
C TYR A 166 -2.43 12.76 -15.57
N GLU A 167 -3.55 13.41 -15.25
CA GLU A 167 -4.56 13.85 -16.25
C GLU A 167 -3.97 14.85 -17.24
N GLU A 168 -3.22 15.82 -16.75
CA GLU A 168 -2.53 16.80 -17.60
C GLU A 168 -1.56 16.09 -18.55
N ARG A 169 -0.76 15.16 -18.05
CA ARG A 169 0.20 14.40 -18.87
C ARG A 169 -0.49 13.50 -19.91
N ILE A 170 -1.55 12.80 -19.53
CA ILE A 170 -2.38 12.02 -20.48
C ILE A 170 -2.94 12.92 -21.58
N GLY A 171 -3.41 14.12 -21.23
CA GLY A 171 -3.89 15.11 -22.20
C GLY A 171 -2.81 15.54 -23.19
N GLU A 172 -1.60 15.83 -22.72
CA GLU A 172 -0.45 16.17 -23.59
C GLU A 172 -0.08 15.03 -24.56
N LEU A 173 -0.06 13.77 -24.07
CA LEU A 173 0.26 12.62 -24.90
C LEU A 173 -0.78 12.40 -26.00
N LYS A 174 -2.07 12.59 -25.67
CA LYS A 174 -3.17 12.52 -26.64
C LYS A 174 -3.11 13.64 -27.68
N ALA A 175 -2.81 14.88 -27.27
CA ALA A 175 -2.64 16.00 -28.18
C ALA A 175 -1.50 15.75 -29.17
N LYS A 176 -0.33 15.30 -28.69
CA LYS A 176 0.82 14.93 -29.54
C LYS A 176 0.50 13.79 -30.51
N SER A 177 -0.31 12.83 -30.10
CA SER A 177 -0.77 11.73 -30.96
C SER A 177 -1.69 12.22 -32.09
N ASN A 178 -2.59 13.17 -31.79
CA ASN A 178 -3.50 13.76 -32.76
C ASN A 178 -2.77 14.69 -33.77
N ASP A 179 -1.80 15.48 -33.30
CA ASP A 179 -0.97 16.33 -34.20
C ASP A 179 -0.13 15.49 -35.16
N ASN A 180 0.39 14.34 -34.72
CA ASN A 180 1.08 13.41 -35.58
C ASN A 180 0.14 12.72 -36.59
N LYS A 181 -1.14 12.55 -36.27
CA LYS A 181 -2.13 12.01 -37.20
C LYS A 181 -2.53 13.05 -38.27
N ALA A 182 -2.73 14.31 -37.86
CA ALA A 182 -3.03 15.40 -38.78
C ALA A 182 -1.87 15.73 -39.74
N LYS A 183 -0.61 15.61 -39.26
CA LYS A 183 0.58 15.75 -40.12
C LYS A 183 0.79 14.58 -41.10
N LYS A 184 0.29 13.38 -40.78
CA LYS A 184 0.36 12.22 -41.70
C LYS A 184 -0.66 12.28 -42.83
N GLU A 185 -1.78 12.95 -42.65
CA GLU A 185 -2.78 13.13 -43.73
C GLU A 185 -2.39 14.19 -44.77
N ASN A 186 -1.46 15.09 -44.43
CA ASN A 186 -1.05 16.18 -45.34
C ASN A 186 0.34 15.95 -46.02
N SER A 187 0.96 14.78 -45.84
CA SER A 187 2.27 14.48 -46.40
C SER A 187 2.29 13.16 -47.16
N SER A 188 1.34 12.99 -48.08
CA SER A 188 1.35 11.87 -49.03
C SER A 188 1.65 12.36 -50.43
N LYS A 189 2.86 12.84 -50.66
CA LYS A 189 3.47 12.86 -51.99
C LYS A 189 4.99 13.03 -51.87
N ASN A 190 5.71 12.06 -52.50
CA ASN A 190 7.13 11.99 -52.83
C ASN A 190 8.16 11.80 -51.69
N SER A 191 8.76 10.66 -51.57
CA SER A 191 9.97 10.25 -52.34
C SER A 191 10.49 8.90 -51.83
N ASP A 192 10.84 8.05 -52.74
CA ASP A 192 11.63 6.82 -52.53
C ASP A 192 12.98 7.15 -51.90
N GLU A 193 13.32 6.48 -50.79
CA GLU A 193 14.71 6.07 -50.54
C GLU A 193 14.76 4.88 -49.56
N LYS A 194 15.53 3.93 -49.97
CA LYS A 194 15.85 2.62 -49.51
C LYS A 194 16.69 2.70 -48.23
N SER A 195 16.12 2.41 -47.08
CA SER A 195 16.91 1.96 -45.91
C SER A 195 16.05 1.10 -45.03
N GLY A 196 16.45 -0.15 -44.82
CA GLY A 196 15.71 -1.17 -44.05
C GLY A 196 15.62 -0.81 -42.58
N LYS A 197 14.60 -0.04 -42.21
CA LYS A 197 14.20 0.15 -40.81
C LYS A 197 13.29 -1.03 -40.40
N ALA A 198 13.81 -1.90 -39.54
CA ALA A 198 13.03 -2.97 -38.92
C ALA A 198 11.72 -2.43 -38.38
N ASN A 199 10.62 -3.11 -38.72
CA ASN A 199 9.27 -2.83 -38.22
C ASN A 199 9.17 -3.23 -36.73
N THR A 200 9.67 -2.39 -35.81
CA THR A 200 9.69 -2.67 -34.39
C THR A 200 8.93 -1.61 -33.62
N THR A 201 8.14 -2.05 -32.63
CA THR A 201 7.62 -1.17 -31.59
C THR A 201 8.69 -1.03 -30.53
N HIS A 202 8.93 0.17 -30.03
CA HIS A 202 9.99 0.50 -29.10
C HIS A 202 9.45 0.86 -27.73
N TYR A 203 10.01 0.27 -26.66
CA TYR A 203 9.83 0.68 -25.27
C TYR A 203 11.21 1.04 -24.70
N GLU A 204 11.27 2.11 -23.92
CA GLU A 204 12.52 2.56 -23.32
C GLU A 204 12.28 3.19 -21.95
N ASN A 205 13.14 2.90 -20.98
CA ASN A 205 13.25 3.56 -19.70
C ASN A 205 14.72 3.87 -19.35
N GLU A 206 15.00 4.30 -18.14
CA GLU A 206 16.35 4.66 -17.70
C GLU A 206 17.32 3.48 -17.60
N TYR A 207 16.84 2.23 -17.56
CA TYR A 207 17.64 1.02 -17.33
C TYR A 207 17.82 0.19 -18.59
N PHE A 208 16.82 0.14 -19.46
CA PHE A 208 16.84 -0.70 -20.67
C PHE A 208 15.87 -0.19 -21.73
N SER A 209 16.06 -0.68 -22.95
CA SER A 209 15.09 -0.57 -24.03
C SER A 209 14.72 -1.93 -24.56
N VAL A 210 13.50 -2.05 -25.10
CA VAL A 210 12.98 -3.24 -25.76
C VAL A 210 12.43 -2.84 -27.11
N ASP A 211 12.98 -3.44 -28.17
CA ASP A 211 12.45 -3.34 -29.52
C ASP A 211 11.60 -4.58 -29.80
N VAL A 212 10.30 -4.40 -30.06
CA VAL A 212 9.35 -5.47 -30.29
C VAL A 212 9.02 -5.55 -31.78
N PRO A 213 9.05 -6.75 -32.41
CA PRO A 213 8.67 -6.90 -33.79
C PRO A 213 7.27 -6.34 -34.09
N LYS A 214 7.09 -5.63 -35.20
CA LYS A 214 5.80 -5.01 -35.57
C LYS A 214 4.65 -6.01 -35.62
N LYS A 215 4.93 -7.27 -35.98
CA LYS A 215 3.93 -8.36 -35.97
C LYS A 215 3.36 -8.65 -34.56
N TRP A 216 4.02 -8.15 -33.49
CA TRP A 216 3.57 -8.26 -32.10
C TRP A 216 2.86 -6.99 -31.59
N ASP A 217 2.64 -6.00 -32.47
CA ASP A 217 1.87 -4.81 -32.10
C ASP A 217 0.46 -5.25 -31.62
N LYS A 218 0.02 -4.69 -30.50
CA LYS A 218 -1.25 -5.01 -29.78
C LYS A 218 -1.35 -6.38 -29.14
N ILE A 219 -0.36 -7.26 -29.30
CA ILE A 219 -0.36 -8.61 -28.71
C ILE A 219 0.76 -8.79 -27.66
N TRP A 220 1.38 -7.72 -27.27
CA TRP A 220 2.35 -7.70 -26.18
C TRP A 220 2.00 -6.63 -25.14
N SER A 221 2.38 -6.85 -23.91
CA SER A 221 2.25 -5.89 -22.82
C SER A 221 3.44 -5.97 -21.89
N LEU A 222 3.75 -4.85 -21.25
CA LEU A 222 4.74 -4.76 -20.18
C LEU A 222 4.06 -4.17 -18.96
N SER A 223 4.00 -4.93 -17.86
CA SER A 223 3.53 -4.45 -16.58
C SER A 223 4.71 -4.29 -15.61
N MET A 224 4.62 -3.32 -14.71
CA MET A 224 5.64 -3.04 -13.71
C MET A 224 5.09 -3.34 -12.31
N ASP A 225 5.93 -3.92 -11.45
CA ASP A 225 5.64 -4.18 -10.04
C ASP A 225 6.92 -3.97 -9.21
N VAL A 226 6.82 -3.94 -7.89
CA VAL A 226 7.96 -3.81 -6.98
C VAL A 226 8.01 -5.01 -6.04
N ASP A 227 9.14 -5.71 -6.07
CA ASP A 227 9.42 -6.82 -5.16
C ASP A 227 10.37 -6.37 -4.04
N SER A 228 9.88 -6.36 -2.83
CA SER A 228 10.65 -6.06 -1.61
C SER A 228 10.80 -7.26 -0.67
N SER A 229 10.36 -8.45 -1.09
CA SER A 229 10.27 -9.64 -0.22
C SER A 229 10.88 -10.91 -0.80
N ASN A 230 10.92 -11.05 -2.12
CA ASN A 230 11.41 -12.25 -2.79
C ASN A 230 12.88 -12.11 -3.23
N LEU A 231 13.14 -11.51 -4.40
CA LEU A 231 14.50 -11.23 -4.89
C LEU A 231 14.99 -9.85 -4.45
N GLY A 232 14.08 -8.88 -4.30
CA GLY A 232 14.35 -7.62 -3.64
C GLY A 232 14.29 -7.72 -2.11
N THR A 233 14.71 -6.65 -1.44
CA THR A 233 14.59 -6.47 0.02
C THR A 233 13.94 -5.11 0.32
N PRO A 234 13.43 -4.86 1.54
CA PRO A 234 12.88 -3.55 1.89
C PRO A 234 13.87 -2.38 1.71
N SER A 235 15.17 -2.64 1.86
CA SER A 235 16.25 -1.64 1.65
C SER A 235 16.80 -1.60 0.22
N GLN A 236 16.57 -2.63 -0.57
CA GLN A 236 16.99 -2.77 -1.95
C GLN A 236 15.88 -3.45 -2.76
N PRO A 237 14.75 -2.77 -2.99
CA PRO A 237 13.63 -3.35 -3.74
C PRO A 237 14.02 -3.58 -5.20
N ALA A 238 13.45 -4.64 -5.79
CA ALA A 238 13.55 -4.88 -7.22
C ALA A 238 12.33 -4.27 -7.92
N ILE A 239 12.53 -3.58 -9.03
CA ILE A 239 11.47 -3.23 -9.97
C ILE A 239 11.32 -4.41 -10.93
N ILE A 240 10.12 -4.97 -10.99
CA ILE A 240 9.80 -6.12 -11.81
C ILE A 240 9.03 -5.65 -13.04
N TYR A 241 9.55 -5.91 -14.21
CA TYR A 241 8.84 -5.72 -15.47
C TYR A 241 8.42 -7.08 -16.01
N SER A 242 7.12 -7.34 -16.01
CA SER A 242 6.56 -8.57 -16.58
C SER A 242 6.16 -8.34 -18.04
N PHE A 243 6.95 -8.89 -18.95
CA PHE A 243 6.67 -8.88 -20.37
C PHE A 243 5.76 -10.05 -20.72
N LYS A 244 4.63 -9.77 -21.32
CA LYS A 244 3.67 -10.77 -21.81
C LYS A 244 3.50 -10.60 -23.32
N HIS A 245 3.55 -11.72 -24.03
CA HIS A 245 3.18 -11.83 -25.42
C HIS A 245 1.99 -12.80 -25.49
N ASP A 246 0.82 -12.27 -25.71
CA ASP A 246 -0.42 -13.06 -25.79
C ASP A 246 -1.14 -12.74 -27.11
N PRO A 247 -0.86 -13.47 -28.15
CA PRO A 247 -1.66 -13.43 -29.35
C PRO A 247 -2.95 -14.22 -29.15
N GLU A 248 -4.02 -13.57 -28.65
CA GLU A 248 -5.41 -14.08 -28.60
C GLU A 248 -5.62 -15.42 -27.90
N GLY A 249 -4.83 -15.74 -26.86
CA GLY A 249 -5.04 -16.97 -26.07
C GLY A 249 -4.78 -18.31 -26.78
N ASN A 250 -4.24 -18.29 -27.97
CA ASN A 250 -4.08 -19.46 -28.83
C ASN A 250 -2.63 -19.92 -29.09
N VAL A 251 -1.65 -19.33 -28.39
CA VAL A 251 -0.27 -19.82 -28.53
C VAL A 251 0.05 -20.79 -27.39
N PRO A 252 0.48 -22.03 -27.73
CA PRO A 252 0.83 -23.06 -26.75
C PRO A 252 1.95 -22.68 -25.78
N PHE A 253 2.52 -21.51 -25.93
CA PHE A 253 3.62 -20.95 -25.15
C PHE A 253 3.38 -19.49 -24.78
N GLY A 254 2.17 -19.11 -24.41
CA GLY A 254 1.89 -17.83 -23.75
C GLY A 254 2.78 -17.67 -22.53
N GLY A 255 4.00 -17.18 -22.72
CA GLY A 255 5.03 -17.03 -21.69
C GLY A 255 5.13 -15.60 -21.24
N ALA A 256 5.17 -15.37 -19.93
CA ALA A 256 5.66 -14.13 -19.38
C ALA A 256 7.16 -14.25 -19.15
N GLN A 257 7.94 -13.26 -19.58
CA GLN A 257 9.33 -13.13 -19.19
C GLN A 257 9.48 -11.91 -18.31
N THR A 258 10.21 -12.08 -17.20
CA THR A 258 10.39 -11.04 -16.22
C THR A 258 11.76 -10.37 -16.39
N ILE A 259 11.76 -9.02 -16.36
CA ILE A 259 12.98 -8.22 -16.27
C ILE A 259 13.02 -7.66 -14.87
N TYR A 260 14.10 -7.93 -14.14
CA TYR A 260 14.35 -7.37 -12.82
C TYR A 260 15.34 -6.23 -12.92
N VAL A 261 15.00 -5.11 -12.31
CA VAL A 261 15.88 -3.95 -12.17
C VAL A 261 16.11 -3.68 -10.70
N PHE A 262 17.38 -3.51 -10.31
CA PHE A 262 17.80 -3.21 -8.95
C PHE A 262 18.45 -1.80 -8.92
N PRO A 263 17.67 -0.73 -8.75
CA PRO A 263 18.18 0.64 -8.81
C PRO A 263 19.26 0.92 -7.77
N ASP A 264 19.04 0.44 -6.55
CA ASP A 264 19.84 0.71 -5.35
C ASP A 264 20.90 -0.38 -5.07
N GLY A 265 21.14 -1.23 -6.05
CA GLY A 265 22.07 -2.36 -5.96
C GLY A 265 21.38 -3.71 -5.84
N VAL A 266 22.12 -4.75 -6.19
CA VAL A 266 21.60 -6.12 -6.27
C VAL A 266 21.77 -6.82 -4.94
N PRO A 267 20.69 -7.26 -4.27
CA PRO A 267 20.80 -8.04 -3.06
C PRO A 267 21.57 -9.35 -3.29
N ASN A 268 22.31 -9.82 -2.28
CA ASN A 268 23.07 -11.08 -2.37
C ASN A 268 22.20 -12.27 -2.82
N LYS A 269 20.94 -12.31 -2.37
CA LYS A 269 19.96 -13.33 -2.74
C LYS A 269 19.67 -13.32 -4.25
N ALA A 270 19.54 -12.14 -4.86
CA ALA A 270 19.31 -12.00 -6.28
C ALA A 270 20.59 -12.30 -7.09
N ASN A 271 21.74 -11.83 -6.61
CA ASN A 271 23.03 -12.03 -7.28
C ASN A 271 23.46 -13.50 -7.34
N SER A 272 23.05 -14.31 -6.34
CA SER A 272 23.32 -15.76 -6.28
C SER A 272 22.18 -16.61 -6.87
N SER A 273 21.13 -16.01 -7.40
CA SER A 273 19.96 -16.73 -7.90
C SER A 273 20.26 -17.39 -9.26
N PRO A 274 20.12 -18.73 -9.39
CA PRO A 274 20.37 -19.45 -10.64
C PRO A 274 19.29 -19.17 -11.71
N ILE A 275 18.17 -18.57 -11.31
CA ILE A 275 17.06 -18.25 -12.20
C ILE A 275 17.19 -16.87 -12.87
N LEU A 276 18.23 -16.11 -12.54
CA LEU A 276 18.47 -14.79 -13.10
C LEU A 276 19.64 -14.79 -14.07
N LYS A 277 19.41 -14.32 -15.30
CA LYS A 277 20.47 -14.03 -16.27
C LYS A 277 20.83 -12.55 -16.19
N LYS A 278 22.04 -12.26 -15.74
CA LYS A 278 22.58 -10.90 -15.69
C LYS A 278 22.74 -10.31 -17.09
N LEU A 279 22.24 -9.09 -17.30
CA LEU A 279 22.46 -8.30 -18.50
C LEU A 279 23.46 -7.18 -18.26
N ASN A 280 23.36 -6.46 -17.14
CA ASN A 280 24.34 -5.50 -16.65
C ASN A 280 24.35 -5.45 -15.11
N SER A 281 24.97 -4.42 -14.51
CA SER A 281 25.06 -4.31 -13.04
C SER A 281 23.72 -4.15 -12.33
N LYS A 282 22.66 -3.71 -13.03
CA LYS A 282 21.35 -3.41 -12.45
C LYS A 282 20.21 -4.22 -13.07
N VAL A 283 20.37 -4.75 -14.29
CA VAL A 283 19.31 -5.38 -15.08
C VAL A 283 19.55 -6.87 -15.24
N TYR A 284 18.53 -7.66 -14.93
CA TYR A 284 18.54 -9.12 -14.99
C TYR A 284 17.29 -9.64 -15.70
N LEU A 285 17.43 -10.72 -16.46
CA LEU A 285 16.31 -11.48 -17.00
C LEU A 285 16.00 -12.66 -16.07
N GLY A 286 14.75 -12.78 -15.66
CA GLY A 286 14.25 -13.97 -14.99
C GLY A 286 14.16 -15.16 -15.96
N ALA A 287 14.41 -16.37 -15.45
CA ALA A 287 14.14 -17.59 -16.19
C ALA A 287 12.62 -17.76 -16.31
N GLY A 288 12.05 -17.36 -17.43
CA GLY A 288 10.69 -17.70 -17.82
C GLY A 288 10.68 -19.04 -18.54
N ALA A 289 9.51 -19.71 -18.56
CA ALA A 289 9.31 -20.98 -19.26
C ALA A 289 9.55 -20.93 -20.79
N ALA A 290 9.78 -19.75 -21.34
CA ALA A 290 10.13 -19.52 -22.72
C ALA A 290 11.45 -18.73 -22.81
N SER A 291 12.57 -19.45 -22.83
CA SER A 291 13.92 -18.93 -23.08
C SER A 291 14.10 -18.26 -24.46
N GLY A 292 13.02 -17.81 -25.06
CA GLY A 292 12.96 -17.37 -26.44
C GLY A 292 12.35 -16.01 -26.76
N PHE A 293 11.82 -15.25 -25.76
CA PHE A 293 11.20 -13.95 -26.07
C PHE A 293 12.21 -12.87 -26.38
N PHE A 294 13.25 -12.78 -25.57
CA PHE A 294 14.27 -11.76 -25.75
C PHE A 294 15.48 -12.29 -26.47
N SER A 295 16.00 -11.46 -27.35
CA SER A 295 17.28 -11.61 -28.01
C SER A 295 18.15 -10.41 -27.70
N THR A 296 19.43 -10.63 -27.47
CA THR A 296 20.43 -9.56 -27.34
C THR A 296 21.15 -9.32 -28.69
N ASP A 297 20.88 -10.17 -29.69
CA ASP A 297 21.53 -10.19 -31.00
C ASP A 297 20.64 -9.68 -32.16
N GLY A 298 19.46 -9.13 -31.84
CA GLY A 298 18.60 -8.45 -32.81
C GLY A 298 17.86 -9.38 -33.77
N ARG A 299 17.52 -10.59 -33.36
CA ARG A 299 16.76 -11.52 -34.21
C ARG A 299 15.38 -10.97 -34.56
N PRO A 300 14.96 -11.00 -35.84
CA PRO A 300 13.73 -10.32 -36.28
C PRO A 300 12.42 -10.96 -35.79
N ASP A 301 12.49 -12.17 -35.26
CA ASP A 301 11.34 -12.92 -34.72
C ASP A 301 11.17 -12.79 -33.21
N ARG A 302 12.08 -12.08 -32.54
CA ARG A 302 12.11 -11.90 -31.09
C ARG A 302 12.18 -10.41 -30.69
N ALA A 303 11.73 -10.11 -29.48
CA ALA A 303 11.98 -8.80 -28.89
C ALA A 303 13.48 -8.66 -28.58
N THR A 304 14.05 -7.51 -28.88
CA THR A 304 15.45 -7.21 -28.59
C THR A 304 15.52 -6.34 -27.34
N ILE A 305 16.27 -6.79 -26.33
CA ILE A 305 16.54 -6.00 -25.12
C ILE A 305 17.97 -5.44 -25.18
N LYS A 306 18.10 -4.15 -24.88
CA LYS A 306 19.37 -3.46 -24.71
C LYS A 306 19.39 -2.76 -23.35
N THR A 307 20.46 -2.93 -22.59
CA THR A 307 20.66 -2.23 -21.31
C THR A 307 21.43 -0.93 -21.56
N LYS A 308 21.15 0.04 -20.69
CA LYS A 308 21.83 1.32 -20.65
C LYS A 308 22.96 1.32 -19.65
#